data_5efda0c095792b02b48e92a7fb293882
#
_entry.id   5efda0c095792b02b48e92a7fb293882
#
_cell.length_a   1.000
_cell.length_b   1.000
_cell.length_c   1.000
_cell.angle_alpha   90.00
_cell.angle_beta   90.00
_cell.angle_gamma   90.00
#
_symmetry.space_group_name_H-M   'P 1'
#
loop_
_entity.id
_entity.type
_entity.pdbx_description
1 polymer ?
#
loop_
_entity_poly.entity_id
_entity_poly.type
_entity_poly.pdbx_seq_one_letter_code
_entity_poly.pdbx_strand_id
1 'polypeptide(L)'
;ILPRDELLVRSYFNGSEEPVFDRAELANKIDLHHLRAVLAQRAYQYYADRLRSEPGYREQLELEIKARWRTHNKRRWDQHEFAGIYKLRGSSRKLAQRLGRPVEYDRLAVMAVSVFHLSHWRNDVTVSNYLLAY
;
A
#
# COMPACT_ATOMS: atom_id res chain seq x y z
N ILE A 1 -3.83 -9.76 -0.44
CA ILE A 1 -3.60 -9.60 1.02
C ILE A 1 -2.52 -10.57 1.46
N LEU A 2 -1.59 -10.12 2.28
CA LEU A 2 -0.56 -10.94 2.87
C LEU A 2 -1.19 -11.89 3.91
N PRO A 3 -0.69 -13.13 4.08
CA PRO A 3 -1.30 -14.09 5.01
C PRO A 3 -1.45 -13.55 6.44
N ARG A 4 -0.44 -12.86 6.97
CA ARG A 4 -0.51 -12.28 8.33
C ARG A 4 -1.51 -11.12 8.40
N ASP A 5 -1.73 -10.39 7.30
CA ASP A 5 -2.68 -9.29 7.24
C ASP A 5 -4.11 -9.81 7.08
N GLU A 6 -4.28 -10.97 6.50
CA GLU A 6 -5.56 -11.65 6.47
C GLU A 6 -6.05 -11.97 7.88
N LEU A 7 -5.16 -12.39 8.77
CA LEU A 7 -5.49 -12.58 10.18
C LEU A 7 -5.88 -11.27 10.86
N LEU A 8 -5.21 -10.18 10.53
CA LEU A 8 -5.56 -8.86 11.05
C LEU A 8 -6.96 -8.44 10.59
N VAL A 9 -7.27 -8.60 9.32
CA VAL A 9 -8.61 -8.30 8.79
C VAL A 9 -9.66 -9.16 9.49
N ARG A 10 -9.41 -10.45 9.65
CA ARG A 10 -10.31 -11.35 10.36
C ARG A 10 -10.53 -10.92 11.80
N SER A 11 -9.49 -10.45 12.50
CA SER A 11 -9.63 -10.00 13.87
C SER A 11 -10.55 -8.78 14.02
N TYR A 12 -10.63 -7.94 12.99
CA TYR A 12 -11.57 -6.81 12.97
C TYR A 12 -13.01 -7.23 12.71
N PHE A 13 -13.23 -8.25 11.85
CA PHE A 13 -14.56 -8.61 11.38
C PHE A 13 -15.14 -9.88 12.01
N ASN A 14 -14.28 -10.78 12.50
CA ASN A 14 -14.69 -12.05 13.09
C ASN A 14 -14.61 -12.04 14.62
N GLY A 15 -14.17 -10.96 15.22
CA GLY A 15 -14.17 -10.81 16.67
C GLY A 15 -15.58 -10.88 17.28
N SER A 16 -16.58 -10.60 16.47
CA SER A 16 -17.96 -10.90 16.79
C SER A 16 -18.43 -11.97 15.82
N GLU A 17 -18.66 -13.15 16.31
CA GLU A 17 -19.21 -14.25 15.52
C GLU A 17 -20.59 -13.91 14.94
N GLU A 18 -21.21 -12.90 15.46
CA GLU A 18 -22.43 -12.32 14.95
C GLU A 18 -22.15 -10.92 14.47
N PRO A 19 -22.84 -10.42 13.45
CA PRO A 19 -22.75 -9.03 13.05
C PRO A 19 -23.43 -8.16 14.11
N VAL A 20 -22.79 -8.05 15.25
CA VAL A 20 -23.28 -7.26 16.38
C VAL A 20 -23.25 -5.78 16.03
N PHE A 21 -22.47 -5.43 15.02
CA PHE A 21 -22.35 -4.05 14.58
C PHE A 21 -23.30 -3.81 13.40
N ASP A 22 -24.18 -2.84 13.54
CA ASP A 22 -24.83 -2.25 12.39
C ASP A 22 -23.81 -1.36 11.65
N ARG A 23 -24.21 -0.79 10.51
CA ARG A 23 -23.30 0.04 9.71
C ARG A 23 -22.81 1.27 10.47
N ALA A 24 -23.65 1.85 11.31
CA ALA A 24 -23.29 3.03 12.09
C ALA A 24 -22.28 2.66 13.17
N GLU A 25 -22.46 1.55 13.86
CA GLU A 25 -21.50 1.08 14.87
C GLU A 25 -20.17 0.71 14.22
N LEU A 26 -20.19 0.05 13.06
CA LEU A 26 -19.00 -0.28 12.33
C LEU A 26 -18.24 0.98 11.91
N ALA A 27 -18.94 1.97 11.39
CA ALA A 27 -18.35 3.24 10.99
C ALA A 27 -17.73 4.00 12.18
N ASN A 28 -18.35 3.89 13.37
CA ASN A 28 -17.86 4.56 14.58
C ASN A 28 -16.73 3.81 15.27
N LYS A 29 -16.71 2.49 15.21
CA LYS A 29 -15.74 1.65 15.92
C LYS A 29 -14.58 1.20 15.06
N ILE A 30 -14.81 1.02 13.76
CA ILE A 30 -13.79 0.59 12.81
C ILE A 30 -13.65 1.66 11.73
N ASP A 31 -12.54 2.35 11.74
CA ASP A 31 -12.16 3.24 10.66
C ASP A 31 -11.59 2.40 9.52
N LEU A 32 -12.41 2.15 8.49
CA LEU A 32 -12.00 1.34 7.34
C LEU A 32 -10.85 1.98 6.58
N HIS A 33 -10.79 3.30 6.53
CA HIS A 33 -9.65 3.98 5.92
C HIS A 33 -8.37 3.73 6.73
N HIS A 34 -8.45 3.79 8.05
CA HIS A 34 -7.33 3.48 8.93
C HIS A 34 -6.87 2.02 8.74
N LEU A 35 -7.79 1.08 8.68
CA LEU A 35 -7.47 -0.33 8.43
C LEU A 35 -6.76 -0.49 7.08
N ARG A 36 -7.27 0.12 6.02
CA ARG A 36 -6.63 0.08 4.70
C ARG A 36 -5.24 0.70 4.74
N ALA A 37 -5.06 1.79 5.49
CA ALA A 37 -3.75 2.42 5.65
C ALA A 37 -2.76 1.49 6.37
N VAL A 38 -3.17 0.82 7.43
CA VAL A 38 -2.32 -0.16 8.13
C VAL A 38 -1.92 -1.29 7.20
N LEU A 39 -2.86 -1.84 6.46
CA LEU A 39 -2.58 -2.92 5.50
C LEU A 39 -1.64 -2.46 4.39
N ALA A 40 -1.83 -1.25 3.89
CA ALA A 40 -0.97 -0.67 2.86
C ALA A 40 0.47 -0.48 3.37
N GLN A 41 0.63 0.01 4.59
CA GLN A 41 1.95 0.19 5.22
C GLN A 41 2.67 -1.15 5.38
N ARG A 42 1.97 -2.17 5.81
CA ARG A 42 2.52 -3.52 5.97
C ARG A 42 2.86 -4.15 4.62
N ALA A 43 1.99 -3.98 3.63
CA ALA A 43 2.25 -4.45 2.27
C ALA A 43 3.49 -3.76 1.67
N TYR A 44 3.60 -2.45 1.85
CA TYR A 44 4.79 -1.72 1.41
C TYR A 44 6.06 -2.29 2.04
N GLN A 45 6.06 -2.51 3.35
CA GLN A 45 7.22 -3.05 4.04
C GLN A 45 7.59 -4.44 3.52
N TYR A 46 6.60 -5.26 3.26
CA TYR A 46 6.79 -6.59 2.67
C TYR A 46 7.48 -6.52 1.31
N TYR A 47 6.99 -5.68 0.40
CA TYR A 47 7.60 -5.54 -0.92
C TYR A 47 8.98 -4.90 -0.86
N ALA A 48 9.14 -3.87 -0.05
CA ALA A 48 10.43 -3.20 0.11
C ALA A 48 11.50 -4.13 0.67
N ASP A 49 11.17 -4.95 1.65
CA ASP A 49 12.09 -5.91 2.23
C ASP A 49 12.51 -6.97 1.22
N ARG A 50 11.58 -7.49 0.43
CA ARG A 50 11.88 -8.48 -0.61
C ARG A 50 12.73 -7.87 -1.72
N LEU A 51 12.46 -6.64 -2.11
CA LEU A 51 13.26 -5.94 -3.12
C LEU A 51 14.70 -5.74 -2.69
N ARG A 52 14.94 -5.58 -1.38
CA ARG A 52 16.29 -5.46 -0.84
C ARG A 52 17.01 -6.79 -0.68
N SER A 53 16.27 -7.85 -0.32
CA SER A 53 16.87 -9.11 0.12
C SER A 53 16.86 -10.21 -0.93
N GLU A 54 15.93 -10.18 -1.88
CA GLU A 54 15.79 -11.25 -2.88
C GLU A 54 16.34 -10.83 -4.24
N PRO A 55 17.46 -11.42 -4.71
CA PRO A 55 17.97 -11.16 -6.05
C PRO A 55 16.95 -11.57 -7.12
N GLY A 56 16.75 -10.71 -8.12
CA GLY A 56 15.82 -10.98 -9.21
C GLY A 56 14.35 -10.67 -8.89
N TYR A 57 14.01 -10.36 -7.64
CA TYR A 57 12.63 -10.06 -7.29
C TYR A 57 12.14 -8.76 -7.95
N ARG A 58 13.01 -7.78 -8.10
CA ARG A 58 12.67 -6.51 -8.76
C ARG A 58 12.18 -6.72 -10.19
N GLU A 59 12.88 -7.52 -10.95
CA GLU A 59 12.52 -7.86 -12.32
C GLU A 59 11.22 -8.64 -12.38
N GLN A 60 11.05 -9.60 -11.50
CA GLN A 60 9.83 -10.39 -11.39
C GLN A 60 8.62 -9.52 -11.06
N LEU A 61 8.74 -8.66 -10.06
CA LEU A 61 7.65 -7.78 -9.63
C LEU A 61 7.29 -6.80 -10.74
N GLU A 62 8.27 -6.24 -11.41
CA GLU A 62 8.03 -5.35 -12.55
C GLU A 62 7.27 -6.04 -13.68
N LEU A 63 7.62 -7.28 -13.98
CA LEU A 63 6.90 -8.07 -14.99
C LEU A 63 5.44 -8.34 -14.60
N GLU A 64 5.20 -8.64 -13.34
CA GLU A 64 3.83 -8.85 -12.84
C GLU A 64 2.99 -7.58 -12.93
N ILE A 65 3.56 -6.44 -12.58
CA ILE A 65 2.88 -5.16 -12.68
C ILE A 65 2.62 -4.80 -14.14
N LYS A 66 3.59 -5.00 -15.03
CA LYS A 66 3.43 -4.77 -16.47
C LYS A 66 2.33 -5.65 -17.08
N ALA A 67 2.24 -6.89 -16.65
CA ALA A 67 1.18 -7.79 -17.12
C ALA A 67 -0.20 -7.24 -16.77
N ARG A 68 -0.37 -6.73 -15.56
CA ARG A 68 -1.63 -6.08 -15.17
C ARG A 68 -1.87 -4.78 -15.91
N TRP A 69 -0.84 -3.99 -16.15
CA TRP A 69 -0.93 -2.76 -16.92
C TRP A 69 -1.51 -3.04 -18.32
N ARG A 70 -0.98 -4.03 -19.03
CA ARG A 70 -1.45 -4.39 -20.37
C ARG A 70 -2.92 -4.79 -20.39
N THR A 71 -3.40 -5.42 -19.33
CA THR A 71 -4.79 -5.87 -19.25
C THR A 71 -5.76 -4.74 -18.92
N HIS A 72 -5.37 -3.79 -18.07
CA HIS A 72 -6.29 -2.81 -17.50
C HIS A 72 -6.10 -1.38 -17.99
N ASN A 73 -5.02 -1.08 -18.71
CA ASN A 73 -4.69 0.27 -19.14
C ASN A 73 -4.43 0.33 -20.63
N LYS A 74 -4.99 1.37 -21.26
CA LYS A 74 -4.76 1.65 -22.68
C LYS A 74 -3.62 2.63 -22.91
N ARG A 75 -3.08 3.23 -21.84
CA ARG A 75 -1.99 4.18 -21.92
C ARG A 75 -0.65 3.47 -22.07
N ARG A 76 0.29 4.19 -22.69
CA ARG A 76 1.66 3.69 -22.78
C ARG A 76 2.30 3.54 -21.42
N TRP A 77 3.08 2.49 -21.23
CA TRP A 77 3.87 2.27 -20.02
C TRP A 77 4.84 3.43 -19.78
N ASP A 78 4.81 3.98 -18.58
CA ASP A 78 5.74 5.03 -18.15
C ASP A 78 6.71 4.46 -17.12
N GLN A 79 7.95 4.23 -17.55
CA GLN A 79 8.98 3.66 -16.70
C GLN A 79 9.31 4.52 -15.48
N HIS A 80 9.13 5.84 -15.58
CA HIS A 80 9.44 6.74 -14.47
C HIS A 80 8.57 6.53 -13.25
N GLU A 81 7.36 6.04 -13.41
CA GLU A 81 6.45 5.77 -12.30
C GLU A 81 6.82 4.50 -11.52
N PHE A 82 7.67 3.66 -12.10
CA PHE A 82 8.02 2.36 -11.54
C PHE A 82 9.48 2.24 -11.12
N ALA A 83 10.29 3.23 -11.42
CA ALA A 83 11.73 3.18 -11.17
C ALA A 83 12.15 4.21 -10.13
N GLY A 84 13.24 3.90 -9.42
CA GLY A 84 13.87 4.82 -8.50
C GLY A 84 13.13 5.01 -7.17
N ILE A 85 13.35 6.15 -6.57
CA ILE A 85 12.89 6.46 -5.23
C ILE A 85 11.92 7.62 -5.27
N TYR A 86 10.79 7.47 -4.58
CA TYR A 86 9.83 8.54 -4.34
C TYR A 86 10.28 9.32 -3.11
N LYS A 87 10.71 10.55 -3.30
CA LYS A 87 11.22 11.40 -2.21
C LYS A 87 10.14 12.37 -1.76
N LEU A 88 9.87 12.40 -0.47
CA LEU A 88 8.97 13.37 0.12
C LEU A 88 9.64 14.74 0.23
N ARG A 89 8.85 15.78 0.03
CA ARG A 89 9.32 17.17 0.10
C ARG A 89 8.30 18.02 0.84
N GLY A 90 8.74 19.16 1.39
CA GLY A 90 7.87 20.14 2.02
C GLY A 90 7.09 19.57 3.20
N SER A 91 5.80 19.83 3.23
CA SER A 91 4.92 19.42 4.33
C SER A 91 4.81 17.92 4.50
N SER A 92 4.84 17.15 3.42
CA SER A 92 4.80 15.69 3.48
C SER A 92 6.04 15.11 4.17
N ARG A 93 7.21 15.68 3.88
CA ARG A 93 8.45 15.27 4.54
C ARG A 93 8.41 15.57 6.03
N LYS A 94 7.92 16.74 6.42
CA LYS A 94 7.76 17.12 7.83
C LYS A 94 6.78 16.21 8.55
N LEU A 95 5.67 15.86 7.89
CA LEU A 95 4.70 14.94 8.45
C LEU A 95 5.31 13.56 8.67
N ALA A 96 6.03 13.02 7.70
CA ALA A 96 6.68 11.73 7.81
C ALA A 96 7.69 11.70 8.98
N GLN A 97 8.49 12.75 9.11
CA GLN A 97 9.45 12.88 10.22
C GLN A 97 8.73 12.90 11.56
N ARG A 98 7.63 13.62 11.66
CA ARG A 98 6.82 13.71 12.88
C ARG A 98 6.17 12.38 13.25
N LEU A 99 5.76 11.59 12.26
CA LEU A 99 5.17 10.26 12.46
C LEU A 99 6.21 9.16 12.66
N GLY A 100 7.50 9.48 12.54
CA GLY A 100 8.56 8.48 12.59
C GLY A 100 8.60 7.54 11.39
N ARG A 101 8.18 8.02 10.23
CA ARG A 101 8.09 7.24 9.00
C ARG A 101 9.17 7.64 7.98
N PRO A 102 9.48 6.75 7.02
CA PRO A 102 10.47 7.07 6.00
C PRO A 102 10.10 8.31 5.19
N VAL A 103 11.10 9.04 4.75
CA VAL A 103 10.95 10.18 3.83
C VAL A 103 11.23 9.80 2.38
N GLU A 104 11.67 8.58 2.15
CA GLU A 104 11.94 8.01 0.84
C GLU A 104 11.29 6.65 0.73
N TYR A 105 10.65 6.39 -0.42
CA TYR A 105 9.96 5.14 -0.70
C TYR A 105 10.41 4.57 -2.03
N ASP A 106 10.55 3.25 -2.11
CA ASP A 106 10.83 2.57 -3.37
C ASP A 106 9.59 2.64 -4.26
N ARG A 107 9.71 3.24 -5.43
CA ARG A 107 8.56 3.44 -6.33
C ARG A 107 7.93 2.14 -6.79
N LEU A 108 8.73 1.10 -7.02
CA LEU A 108 8.18 -0.18 -7.44
C LEU A 108 7.35 -0.83 -6.32
N ALA A 109 7.83 -0.74 -5.08
CA ALA A 109 7.08 -1.23 -3.92
C ALA A 109 5.79 -0.44 -3.72
N VAL A 110 5.83 0.89 -3.84
CA VAL A 110 4.63 1.73 -3.76
C VAL A 110 3.63 1.35 -4.85
N MET A 111 4.10 1.13 -6.07
CA MET A 111 3.23 0.73 -7.17
C MET A 111 2.62 -0.66 -6.96
N ALA A 112 3.38 -1.59 -6.39
CA ALA A 112 2.86 -2.91 -6.04
C ALA A 112 1.71 -2.81 -5.03
N VAL A 113 1.87 -1.97 -4.00
CA VAL A 113 0.78 -1.70 -3.05
C VAL A 113 -0.43 -1.11 -3.75
N SER A 114 -0.20 -0.11 -4.61
CA SER A 114 -1.28 0.57 -5.33
C SER A 114 -2.10 -0.39 -6.18
N VAL A 115 -1.41 -1.19 -6.98
CA VAL A 115 -2.05 -2.08 -7.96
C VAL A 115 -2.67 -3.30 -7.30
N PHE A 116 -1.93 -3.97 -6.42
CA PHE A 116 -2.37 -5.26 -5.87
C PHE A 116 -3.28 -5.12 -4.64
N HIS A 117 -3.21 -4.00 -3.92
CA HIS A 117 -3.94 -3.83 -2.66
C HIS A 117 -4.93 -2.67 -2.66
N LEU A 118 -4.72 -1.64 -3.48
CA LEU A 118 -5.55 -0.43 -3.48
C LEU A 118 -6.31 -0.23 -4.79
N SER A 119 -6.05 -1.02 -5.81
CA SER A 119 -6.76 -1.01 -7.09
C SER A 119 -6.64 0.31 -7.88
N HIS A 120 -5.48 0.95 -7.83
CA HIS A 120 -5.19 2.13 -8.64
C HIS A 120 -3.71 2.18 -9.05
N TRP A 121 -3.35 3.20 -9.85
CA TRP A 121 -2.01 3.31 -10.46
C TRP A 121 -1.28 4.59 -10.06
N ARG A 122 -1.60 5.16 -8.91
CA ARG A 122 -1.02 6.45 -8.49
C ARG A 122 -0.18 6.31 -7.24
N ASN A 123 1.14 6.51 -7.39
CA ASN A 123 2.09 6.48 -6.28
C ASN A 123 1.84 7.62 -5.27
N ASP A 124 1.53 8.81 -5.76
CA ASP A 124 1.29 9.98 -4.90
C ASP A 124 0.09 9.76 -3.97
N VAL A 125 -0.99 9.17 -4.48
CA VAL A 125 -2.18 8.84 -3.67
C VAL A 125 -1.83 7.81 -2.61
N THR A 126 -1.10 6.75 -2.96
CA THR A 126 -0.70 5.71 -2.01
C THR A 126 0.15 6.30 -0.89
N VAL A 127 1.16 7.09 -1.21
CA VAL A 127 2.02 7.70 -0.20
C VAL A 127 1.24 8.67 0.68
N SER A 128 0.52 9.63 0.08
CA SER A 128 -0.15 10.68 0.83
C SER A 128 -1.32 10.19 1.68
N ASN A 129 -2.14 9.29 1.15
CA ASN A 129 -3.39 8.88 1.80
C ASN A 129 -3.27 7.62 2.65
N TYR A 130 -2.26 6.80 2.42
CA TYR A 130 -2.11 5.52 3.11
C TYR A 130 -0.80 5.38 3.87
N LEU A 131 0.33 5.60 3.22
CA LEU A 131 1.62 5.39 3.87
C LEU A 131 1.95 6.47 4.90
N LEU A 132 1.41 7.68 4.74
CA LEU A 132 1.54 8.76 5.73
C LEU A 132 0.33 8.88 6.65
N ALA A 133 -0.65 8.01 6.54
CA ALA A 133 -1.81 8.00 7.44
C ALA A 133 -1.44 7.51 8.84
N TYR A 134 -2.22 7.93 9.82
CA TYR A 134 -2.06 7.46 11.20
C TYR A 134 -2.37 5.97 11.32
#